data_70d1aaee7e55dc3c8f964e16e661ae8c
#
_entry.id   70d1aaee7e55dc3c8f964e16e661ae8c
#
_cell.length_a   1.000
_cell.length_b   1.000
_cell.length_c   1.000
_cell.angle_alpha   90.00
_cell.angle_beta   90.00
_cell.angle_gamma   90.00
#
_symmetry.space_group_name_H-M   'P 1'
#
loop_
_entity.id
_entity.type
_entity.pdbx_description
1 polymer ?
#
loop_
_entity_poly.entity_id
_entity_poly.type
_entity_poly.pdbx_seq_one_letter_code
_entity_poly.pdbx_strand_id
1 'polypeptide(L)'
;MNLDFRRIYLYAVLGALGGLAGWTLTIPVAWLQLPGFTGLLLKDALIGALVGVTIGAAIGSYDGLFASRSFGRLLKGVFLGGFIGAFGGALGLASDEIIFVAGGGGVWPRALGWALFGLLVGSAQGISRWSWTRIGYGMLGGLFGGLAGGSTYERLSVLLQTVTHDRELGLSSGGALGLTILGAATGGLIGLVEVVLRATWLKFTRGKLEGQTLTLDPRKKAQTLGRAADCAVVIPGDPDV
;
A
#
# COMPACT_ATOMS: atom_id res chain seq x y z
N MET A 1 9.62 -20.85 8.25
CA MET A 1 9.71 -19.43 7.81
C MET A 1 9.02 -18.59 8.86
N ASN A 2 9.78 -17.96 9.78
CA ASN A 2 9.18 -17.08 10.79
C ASN A 2 8.88 -15.73 10.13
N LEU A 3 7.64 -15.56 9.68
CA LEU A 3 7.16 -14.29 9.15
C LEU A 3 7.20 -13.22 10.26
N ASP A 4 7.76 -12.07 9.97
CA ASP A 4 7.74 -10.92 10.88
C ASP A 4 6.35 -10.25 10.82
N PHE A 5 5.37 -10.90 11.45
CA PHE A 5 3.99 -10.42 11.49
C PHE A 5 3.85 -8.99 12.02
N ARG A 6 4.77 -8.55 12.88
CA ARG A 6 4.77 -7.19 13.40
C ARG A 6 4.91 -6.15 12.29
N ARG A 7 5.71 -6.44 11.27
CA ARG A 7 5.88 -5.52 10.13
C ARG A 7 4.64 -5.45 9.28
N ILE A 8 4.07 -6.61 8.93
CA ILE A 8 2.83 -6.68 8.16
C ILE A 8 1.74 -5.88 8.86
N TYR A 9 1.61 -6.11 10.17
CA TYR A 9 0.65 -5.40 11.02
C TYR A 9 0.88 -3.88 11.03
N LEU A 10 2.11 -3.42 11.22
CA LEU A 10 2.42 -1.98 11.25
C LEU A 10 2.16 -1.30 9.91
N TYR A 11 2.49 -1.95 8.79
CA TYR A 11 2.16 -1.42 7.48
C TYR A 11 0.65 -1.36 7.24
N ALA A 12 -0.09 -2.39 7.67
CA ALA A 12 -1.55 -2.41 7.57
C ALA A 12 -2.19 -1.31 8.41
N VAL A 13 -1.71 -1.11 9.65
CA VAL A 13 -2.20 -0.05 10.54
C VAL A 13 -1.89 1.33 9.98
N LEU A 14 -0.67 1.57 9.48
CA LEU A 14 -0.33 2.85 8.84
C LEU A 14 -1.20 3.11 7.61
N GLY A 15 -1.41 2.10 6.78
CA GLY A 15 -2.30 2.21 5.63
C GLY A 15 -3.75 2.52 6.04
N ALA A 16 -4.27 1.83 7.05
CA ALA A 16 -5.61 2.07 7.61
C ALA A 16 -5.77 3.50 8.15
N LEU A 17 -4.79 3.95 8.93
CA LEU A 17 -4.77 5.33 9.46
C LEU A 17 -4.64 6.36 8.34
N GLY A 18 -3.85 6.07 7.29
CA GLY A 18 -3.77 6.90 6.10
C GLY A 18 -5.11 7.01 5.38
N GLY A 19 -5.83 5.89 5.21
CA GLY A 19 -7.15 5.86 4.60
C GLY A 19 -8.19 6.64 5.41
N LEU A 20 -8.21 6.44 6.73
CA LEU A 20 -9.09 7.17 7.64
C LEU A 20 -8.78 8.67 7.67
N ALA A 21 -7.50 9.04 7.75
CA ALA A 21 -7.09 10.45 7.68
C ALA A 21 -7.46 11.08 6.34
N GLY A 22 -7.28 10.32 5.23
CA GLY A 22 -7.72 10.75 3.92
C GLY A 22 -9.21 11.04 3.87
N TRP A 23 -10.03 10.14 4.40
CA TRP A 23 -11.46 10.36 4.51
C TRP A 23 -11.79 11.66 5.25
N THR A 24 -11.19 11.90 6.42
CA THR A 24 -11.46 13.13 7.19
C THR A 24 -11.09 14.40 6.42
N LEU A 25 -9.99 14.37 5.67
CA LEU A 25 -9.57 15.51 4.84
C LEU A 25 -10.46 15.74 3.62
N THR A 26 -11.22 14.74 3.19
CA THR A 26 -12.17 14.89 2.07
C THR A 26 -13.48 15.54 2.48
N ILE A 27 -13.81 15.59 3.78
CA ILE A 27 -15.09 16.16 4.27
C ILE A 27 -15.35 17.59 3.74
N PRO A 28 -14.41 18.56 3.83
CA PRO A 28 -14.64 19.89 3.28
C PRO A 28 -14.78 19.91 1.76
N VAL A 29 -14.09 18.99 1.06
CA VAL A 29 -14.20 18.89 -0.41
C VAL A 29 -15.56 18.33 -0.83
N ALA A 30 -16.18 17.49 0.00
CA ALA A 30 -17.52 16.95 -0.26
C ALA A 30 -18.57 18.04 -0.43
N TRP A 31 -18.43 19.18 0.28
CA TRP A 31 -19.33 20.33 0.17
C TRP A 31 -19.11 21.18 -1.09
N LEU A 32 -18.03 20.94 -1.82
CA LEU A 32 -17.74 21.71 -3.04
C LEU A 32 -18.71 21.31 -4.14
N GLN A 33 -19.51 22.28 -4.60
CA GLN A 33 -20.46 22.09 -5.70
C GLN A 33 -19.85 22.61 -7.00
N LEU A 34 -19.33 21.71 -7.82
CA LEU A 34 -18.82 22.04 -9.14
C LEU A 34 -19.82 21.58 -10.20
N PRO A 35 -20.18 22.46 -11.16
CA PRO A 35 -21.21 22.13 -12.15
C PRO A 35 -20.72 21.15 -13.22
N GLY A 36 -21.62 20.29 -13.67
CA GLY A 36 -21.39 19.38 -14.79
C GLY A 36 -20.49 18.19 -14.48
N PHE A 37 -20.35 17.31 -15.46
CA PHE A 37 -19.55 16.08 -15.33
C PHE A 37 -18.06 16.37 -15.12
N THR A 38 -17.53 17.40 -15.79
CA THR A 38 -16.13 17.83 -15.58
C THR A 38 -15.88 18.34 -14.16
N GLY A 39 -16.85 19.03 -13.58
CA GLY A 39 -16.80 19.46 -12.17
C GLY A 39 -16.78 18.27 -11.20
N LEU A 40 -17.59 17.25 -11.49
CA LEU A 40 -17.60 16.00 -10.73
C LEU A 40 -16.23 15.29 -10.81
N LEU A 41 -15.68 15.11 -12.01
CA LEU A 41 -14.35 14.50 -12.18
C LEU A 41 -13.24 15.26 -11.45
N LEU A 42 -13.28 16.60 -11.49
CA LEU A 42 -12.32 17.43 -10.76
C LEU A 42 -12.43 17.25 -9.25
N LYS A 43 -13.64 17.18 -8.73
CA LYS A 43 -13.92 16.91 -7.32
C LYS A 43 -13.37 15.55 -6.91
N ASP A 44 -13.64 14.52 -7.70
CA ASP A 44 -13.16 13.16 -7.43
C ASP A 44 -11.63 13.07 -7.53
N ALA A 45 -11.02 13.76 -8.50
CA ALA A 45 -9.57 13.89 -8.58
C ALA A 45 -8.97 14.55 -7.32
N LEU A 46 -9.59 15.59 -6.78
CA LEU A 46 -9.15 16.24 -5.54
C LEU A 46 -9.29 15.31 -4.33
N ILE A 47 -10.42 14.63 -4.22
CA ILE A 47 -10.65 13.62 -3.17
C ILE A 47 -9.60 12.52 -3.28
N GLY A 48 -9.40 11.99 -4.47
CA GLY A 48 -8.39 10.95 -4.73
C GLY A 48 -6.97 11.40 -4.40
N ALA A 49 -6.61 12.63 -4.76
CA ALA A 49 -5.31 13.20 -4.42
C ALA A 49 -5.10 13.25 -2.89
N LEU A 50 -6.09 13.74 -2.14
CA LEU A 50 -6.01 13.82 -0.67
C LEU A 50 -5.87 12.44 -0.02
N VAL A 51 -6.67 11.48 -0.44
CA VAL A 51 -6.59 10.10 0.06
C VAL A 51 -5.26 9.44 -0.34
N GLY A 52 -4.83 9.64 -1.57
CA GLY A 52 -3.56 9.13 -2.06
C GLY A 52 -2.35 9.71 -1.32
N VAL A 53 -2.36 11.03 -1.04
CA VAL A 53 -1.33 11.67 -0.19
C VAL A 53 -1.26 11.01 1.16
N THR A 54 -2.38 10.85 1.85
CA THR A 54 -2.40 10.34 3.23
C THR A 54 -1.99 8.88 3.32
N ILE A 55 -2.51 8.02 2.45
CA ILE A 55 -2.12 6.60 2.40
C ILE A 55 -0.65 6.47 2.00
N GLY A 56 -0.23 7.16 0.95
CA GLY A 56 1.15 7.12 0.45
C GLY A 56 2.15 7.64 1.47
N ALA A 57 1.86 8.77 2.13
CA ALA A 57 2.68 9.35 3.18
C ALA A 57 2.75 8.44 4.42
N ALA A 58 1.60 7.91 4.87
CA ALA A 58 1.53 7.03 6.04
C ALA A 58 2.36 5.75 5.84
N ILE A 59 2.18 5.07 4.71
CA ILE A 59 2.97 3.87 4.39
C ILE A 59 4.44 4.24 4.17
N GLY A 60 4.73 5.36 3.50
CA GLY A 60 6.09 5.86 3.27
C GLY A 60 6.84 6.23 4.53
N SER A 61 6.14 6.61 5.59
CA SER A 61 6.73 6.96 6.89
C SER A 61 7.36 5.78 7.64
N TYR A 62 6.97 4.54 7.29
CA TYR A 62 7.37 3.32 8.01
C TYR A 62 8.88 3.20 8.21
N ASP A 63 9.68 3.42 7.17
CA ASP A 63 11.13 3.26 7.25
C ASP A 63 11.79 4.28 8.16
N GLY A 64 11.31 5.51 8.14
CA GLY A 64 11.79 6.57 9.03
C GLY A 64 11.44 6.34 10.48
N LEU A 65 10.22 5.88 10.75
CA LEU A 65 9.70 5.68 12.11
C LEU A 65 10.22 4.39 12.75
N PHE A 66 10.15 3.27 12.04
CA PHE A 66 10.32 1.94 12.64
C PHE A 66 11.61 1.23 12.23
N ALA A 67 12.11 1.44 11.01
CA ALA A 67 13.26 0.70 10.51
C ALA A 67 14.58 1.42 10.81
N SER A 68 14.70 2.71 10.50
CA SER A 68 15.96 3.45 10.62
C SER A 68 15.98 4.51 11.71
N ARG A 69 14.81 4.87 12.25
CA ARG A 69 14.64 5.97 13.22
C ARG A 69 15.36 7.24 12.80
N SER A 70 15.30 7.57 11.51
CA SER A 70 15.98 8.71 10.90
C SER A 70 14.98 9.69 10.34
N PHE A 71 15.04 10.94 10.81
CA PHE A 71 14.13 12.01 10.38
C PHE A 71 14.23 12.29 8.87
N GLY A 72 15.43 12.27 8.31
CA GLY A 72 15.61 12.48 6.86
C GLY A 72 14.96 11.39 6.00
N ARG A 73 15.03 10.11 6.43
CA ARG A 73 14.34 9.01 5.74
C ARG A 73 12.84 9.09 5.91
N LEU A 74 12.38 9.53 7.08
CA LEU A 74 10.96 9.79 7.34
C LEU A 74 10.42 10.83 6.36
N LEU A 75 11.04 12.02 6.30
CA LEU A 75 10.61 13.08 5.39
C LEU A 75 10.62 12.65 3.93
N LYS A 76 11.70 11.98 3.49
CA LYS A 76 11.78 11.47 2.12
C LYS A 76 10.67 10.48 1.81
N GLY A 77 10.39 9.54 2.72
CA GLY A 77 9.34 8.54 2.53
C GLY A 77 7.95 9.15 2.51
N VAL A 78 7.66 10.07 3.43
CA VAL A 78 6.39 10.82 3.50
C VAL A 78 6.19 11.65 2.23
N PHE A 79 7.21 12.41 1.81
CA PHE A 79 7.09 13.29 0.66
C PHE A 79 6.94 12.51 -0.65
N LEU A 80 7.82 11.55 -0.93
CA LEU A 80 7.75 10.76 -2.16
C LEU A 80 6.50 9.87 -2.21
N GLY A 81 6.19 9.19 -1.09
CA GLY A 81 4.99 8.36 -1.00
C GLY A 81 3.72 9.18 -1.15
N GLY A 82 3.65 10.33 -0.48
CA GLY A 82 2.52 11.25 -0.57
C GLY A 82 2.38 11.86 -1.98
N PHE A 83 3.48 12.34 -2.57
CA PHE A 83 3.45 12.96 -3.90
C PHE A 83 2.99 11.99 -4.99
N ILE A 84 3.58 10.78 -5.05
CA ILE A 84 3.20 9.78 -6.03
C ILE A 84 1.78 9.25 -5.74
N GLY A 85 1.45 9.09 -4.45
CA GLY A 85 0.10 8.72 -4.01
C GLY A 85 -0.95 9.73 -4.43
N ALA A 86 -0.63 11.04 -4.39
CA ALA A 86 -1.53 12.10 -4.85
C ALA A 86 -1.89 11.95 -6.34
N PHE A 87 -0.88 11.74 -7.18
CA PHE A 87 -1.10 11.53 -8.61
C PHE A 87 -1.90 10.26 -8.90
N GLY A 88 -1.49 9.14 -8.30
CA GLY A 88 -2.21 7.87 -8.46
C GLY A 88 -3.64 7.96 -7.94
N GLY A 89 -3.83 8.65 -6.81
CA GLY A 89 -5.13 8.87 -6.23
C GLY A 89 -6.04 9.75 -7.08
N ALA A 90 -5.52 10.88 -7.58
CA ALA A 90 -6.28 11.79 -8.45
C ALA A 90 -6.77 11.07 -9.73
N LEU A 91 -5.86 10.39 -10.42
CA LEU A 91 -6.19 9.64 -11.63
C LEU A 91 -7.14 8.47 -11.32
N GLY A 92 -6.92 7.79 -10.18
CA GLY A 92 -7.70 6.63 -9.79
C GLY A 92 -9.16 6.96 -9.54
N LEU A 93 -9.47 7.96 -8.69
CA LEU A 93 -10.86 8.31 -8.40
C LEU A 93 -11.55 9.02 -9.57
N ALA A 94 -10.84 9.84 -10.34
CA ALA A 94 -11.43 10.37 -11.58
C ALA A 94 -11.81 9.25 -12.55
N SER A 95 -11.00 8.19 -12.65
CA SER A 95 -11.31 7.02 -13.47
C SER A 95 -12.42 6.15 -12.87
N ASP A 96 -12.52 6.07 -11.54
CA ASP A 96 -13.59 5.37 -10.83
C ASP A 96 -14.97 5.92 -11.22
N GLU A 97 -15.12 7.24 -11.24
CA GLU A 97 -16.39 7.87 -11.59
C GLU A 97 -16.77 7.57 -13.07
N ILE A 98 -15.79 7.58 -13.97
CA ILE A 98 -16.03 7.20 -15.37
C ILE A 98 -16.50 5.73 -15.45
N ILE A 99 -15.84 4.82 -14.76
CA ILE A 99 -16.21 3.39 -14.72
C ILE A 99 -17.61 3.21 -14.12
N PHE A 100 -17.90 3.93 -13.03
CA PHE A 100 -19.18 3.86 -12.34
C PHE A 100 -20.33 4.31 -13.23
N VAL A 101 -20.19 5.44 -13.90
CA VAL A 101 -21.22 5.96 -14.83
C VAL A 101 -21.37 5.07 -16.06
N ALA A 102 -20.26 4.66 -16.66
CA ALA A 102 -20.30 3.78 -17.85
C ALA A 102 -20.84 2.38 -17.55
N GLY A 103 -20.64 1.89 -16.31
CA GLY A 103 -21.16 0.60 -15.85
C GLY A 103 -22.61 0.61 -15.38
N GLY A 104 -23.30 1.76 -15.44
CA GLY A 104 -24.69 1.90 -14.99
C GLY A 104 -24.89 1.92 -13.48
N GLY A 105 -23.83 2.17 -12.71
CA GLY A 105 -23.88 2.23 -11.24
C GLY A 105 -23.84 0.86 -10.55
N GLY A 106 -23.90 0.89 -9.20
CA GLY A 106 -23.97 -0.31 -8.36
C GLY A 106 -22.62 -0.83 -7.88
N VAL A 107 -22.66 -1.97 -7.18
CA VAL A 107 -21.51 -2.52 -6.45
C VAL A 107 -20.32 -2.86 -7.35
N TRP A 108 -20.55 -3.50 -8.49
CA TRP A 108 -19.46 -3.97 -9.35
C TRP A 108 -18.68 -2.85 -10.03
N PRO A 109 -19.32 -1.87 -10.71
CA PRO A 109 -18.59 -0.73 -11.26
C PRO A 109 -17.82 0.04 -10.19
N ARG A 110 -18.41 0.27 -9.01
CA ARG A 110 -17.73 0.93 -7.90
C ARG A 110 -16.53 0.10 -7.39
N ALA A 111 -16.69 -1.20 -7.25
CA ALA A 111 -15.58 -2.07 -6.84
C ALA A 111 -14.42 -2.07 -7.85
N LEU A 112 -14.72 -2.08 -9.15
CA LEU A 112 -13.71 -2.02 -10.22
C LEU A 112 -12.99 -0.67 -10.26
N GLY A 113 -13.72 0.43 -10.14
CA GLY A 113 -13.13 1.76 -10.08
C GLY A 113 -12.21 1.94 -8.87
N TRP A 114 -12.65 1.50 -7.70
CA TRP A 114 -11.81 1.50 -6.50
C TRP A 114 -10.63 0.52 -6.59
N ALA A 115 -10.76 -0.57 -7.33
CA ALA A 115 -9.64 -1.45 -7.61
C ALA A 115 -8.55 -0.74 -8.42
N LEU A 116 -8.95 0.02 -9.44
CA LEU A 116 -8.03 0.83 -10.24
C LEU A 116 -7.40 1.95 -9.39
N PHE A 117 -8.20 2.66 -8.59
CA PHE A 117 -7.71 3.64 -7.64
C PHE A 117 -6.65 3.04 -6.69
N GLY A 118 -6.98 1.93 -6.04
CA GLY A 118 -6.07 1.23 -5.13
C GLY A 118 -4.79 0.74 -5.81
N LEU A 119 -4.90 0.21 -7.04
CA LEU A 119 -3.77 -0.22 -7.85
C LEU A 119 -2.79 0.94 -8.09
N LEU A 120 -3.28 2.12 -8.45
CA LEU A 120 -2.46 3.30 -8.70
C LEU A 120 -1.81 3.83 -7.40
N VAL A 121 -2.58 3.95 -6.31
CA VAL A 121 -2.05 4.36 -5.00
C VAL A 121 -1.05 3.33 -4.46
N GLY A 122 -1.33 2.05 -4.60
CA GLY A 122 -0.44 0.96 -4.17
C GLY A 122 0.89 0.95 -4.91
N SER A 123 0.92 1.36 -6.19
CA SER A 123 2.15 1.46 -6.97
C SER A 123 3.14 2.49 -6.41
N ALA A 124 2.65 3.52 -5.72
CA ALA A 124 3.44 4.67 -5.24
C ALA A 124 4.65 4.26 -4.41
N GLN A 125 4.51 3.26 -3.54
CA GLN A 125 5.59 2.79 -2.67
C GLN A 125 6.72 2.09 -3.44
N GLY A 126 6.36 1.34 -4.47
CA GLY A 126 7.34 0.69 -5.32
C GLY A 126 8.09 1.67 -6.20
N ILE A 127 7.39 2.66 -6.75
CA ILE A 127 7.94 3.73 -7.57
C ILE A 127 8.93 4.58 -6.74
N SER A 128 8.56 4.97 -5.51
CA SER A 128 9.41 5.77 -4.63
C SER A 128 10.76 5.09 -4.31
N ARG A 129 10.87 3.79 -4.46
CA ARG A 129 12.06 2.97 -4.19
C ARG A 129 12.67 2.31 -5.42
N TRP A 130 12.17 2.63 -6.63
CA TRP A 130 12.63 2.06 -7.91
C TRP A 130 12.69 0.52 -7.89
N SER A 131 11.69 -0.15 -7.33
CA SER A 131 11.63 -1.60 -7.20
C SER A 131 10.41 -2.17 -7.89
N TRP A 132 10.60 -2.82 -9.04
CA TRP A 132 9.53 -3.45 -9.82
C TRP A 132 8.73 -4.47 -9.02
N THR A 133 9.41 -5.24 -8.18
CA THR A 133 8.74 -6.23 -7.33
C THR A 133 7.81 -5.56 -6.32
N ARG A 134 8.25 -4.46 -5.68
CA ARG A 134 7.41 -3.69 -4.74
C ARG A 134 6.27 -2.99 -5.46
N ILE A 135 6.48 -2.49 -6.69
CA ILE A 135 5.40 -1.95 -7.52
C ILE A 135 4.32 -3.01 -7.70
N GLY A 136 4.67 -4.19 -8.22
CA GLY A 136 3.71 -5.25 -8.51
C GLY A 136 2.90 -5.67 -7.28
N TYR A 137 3.55 -5.85 -6.14
CA TYR A 137 2.84 -6.25 -4.93
C TYR A 137 2.03 -5.11 -4.29
N GLY A 138 2.54 -3.88 -4.36
CA GLY A 138 1.76 -2.70 -3.96
C GLY A 138 0.50 -2.55 -4.82
N MET A 139 0.62 -2.77 -6.13
CA MET A 139 -0.50 -2.80 -7.06
C MET A 139 -1.50 -3.90 -6.72
N LEU A 140 -1.04 -5.13 -6.43
CA LEU A 140 -1.92 -6.22 -6.00
C LEU A 140 -2.63 -5.89 -4.68
N GLY A 141 -1.89 -5.33 -3.71
CA GLY A 141 -2.47 -4.89 -2.44
C GLY A 141 -3.55 -3.85 -2.62
N GLY A 142 -3.25 -2.86 -3.42
CA GLY A 142 -4.20 -1.80 -3.77
C GLY A 142 -5.41 -2.33 -4.54
N LEU A 143 -5.20 -3.22 -5.51
CA LEU A 143 -6.27 -3.84 -6.29
C LEU A 143 -7.25 -4.60 -5.39
N PHE A 144 -6.76 -5.53 -4.54
CA PHE A 144 -7.62 -6.30 -3.64
C PHE A 144 -8.23 -5.42 -2.55
N GLY A 145 -7.44 -4.47 -2.01
CA GLY A 145 -7.94 -3.48 -1.06
C GLY A 145 -9.02 -2.58 -1.66
N GLY A 146 -8.84 -2.16 -2.90
CA GLY A 146 -9.82 -1.37 -3.64
C GLY A 146 -11.11 -2.15 -3.93
N LEU A 147 -10.99 -3.40 -4.39
CA LEU A 147 -12.17 -4.28 -4.57
C LEU A 147 -12.96 -4.44 -3.26
N ALA A 148 -12.27 -4.76 -2.17
CA ALA A 148 -12.90 -4.91 -0.86
C ALA A 148 -13.46 -3.58 -0.34
N GLY A 149 -12.67 -2.50 -0.41
CA GLY A 149 -13.07 -1.17 0.06
C GLY A 149 -14.25 -0.60 -0.71
N GLY A 150 -14.20 -0.65 -2.05
CA GLY A 150 -15.27 -0.16 -2.92
C GLY A 150 -16.56 -0.98 -2.77
N SER A 151 -16.46 -2.31 -2.64
CA SER A 151 -17.61 -3.17 -2.35
C SER A 151 -18.24 -2.85 -1.00
N THR A 152 -17.40 -2.57 0.02
CA THR A 152 -17.88 -2.20 1.36
C THR A 152 -18.51 -0.82 1.35
N TYR A 153 -17.88 0.14 0.67
CA TYR A 153 -18.41 1.48 0.49
C TYR A 153 -19.83 1.47 -0.04
N GLU A 154 -20.03 0.82 -1.19
CA GLU A 154 -21.33 0.83 -1.87
C GLU A 154 -22.40 0.11 -1.05
N ARG A 155 -22.10 -1.09 -0.53
CA ARG A 155 -23.05 -1.86 0.27
C ARG A 155 -23.45 -1.16 1.55
N LEU A 156 -22.48 -0.59 2.27
CA LEU A 156 -22.73 0.10 3.52
C LEU A 156 -23.49 1.40 3.29
N SER A 157 -23.13 2.14 2.24
CA SER A 157 -23.81 3.38 1.86
C SER A 157 -25.29 3.12 1.56
N VAL A 158 -25.59 2.11 0.75
CA VAL A 158 -26.96 1.72 0.41
C VAL A 158 -27.73 1.23 1.65
N LEU A 159 -27.11 0.35 2.46
CA LEU A 159 -27.74 -0.19 3.66
C LEU A 159 -28.11 0.92 4.64
N LEU A 160 -27.15 1.78 4.99
CA LEU A 160 -27.40 2.87 5.94
C LEU A 160 -28.41 3.86 5.40
N GLN A 161 -28.31 4.23 4.13
CA GLN A 161 -29.30 5.11 3.48
C GLN A 161 -30.72 4.53 3.54
N THR A 162 -30.87 3.21 3.37
CA THR A 162 -32.17 2.52 3.43
C THR A 162 -32.71 2.48 4.86
N VAL A 163 -31.85 2.25 5.86
CA VAL A 163 -32.28 2.09 7.27
C VAL A 163 -32.51 3.44 7.94
N THR A 164 -31.62 4.41 7.71
CA THR A 164 -31.68 5.72 8.40
C THR A 164 -32.44 6.79 7.60
N HIS A 165 -32.69 6.53 6.31
CA HIS A 165 -33.17 7.50 5.33
C HIS A 165 -32.25 8.73 5.19
N ASP A 166 -31.01 8.63 5.68
CA ASP A 166 -29.98 9.67 5.62
C ASP A 166 -28.88 9.27 4.63
N ARG A 167 -28.85 9.98 3.49
CA ARG A 167 -27.90 9.75 2.42
C ARG A 167 -26.48 10.14 2.84
N GLU A 168 -26.34 11.24 3.56
CA GLU A 168 -25.01 11.74 3.95
C GLU A 168 -24.35 10.79 4.95
N LEU A 169 -25.11 10.28 5.92
CA LEU A 169 -24.62 9.29 6.87
C LEU A 169 -24.17 8.01 6.16
N GLY A 170 -24.94 7.52 5.17
CA GLY A 170 -24.58 6.36 4.38
C GLY A 170 -23.29 6.53 3.63
N LEU A 171 -23.14 7.60 2.85
CA LEU A 171 -21.96 7.90 2.05
C LEU A 171 -20.71 8.13 2.91
N SER A 172 -20.87 8.88 4.01
CA SER A 172 -19.78 9.19 4.92
C SER A 172 -19.24 7.94 5.61
N SER A 173 -20.11 7.12 6.18
CA SER A 173 -19.72 5.87 6.86
C SER A 173 -19.13 4.84 5.90
N GLY A 174 -19.73 4.71 4.71
CA GLY A 174 -19.19 3.88 3.64
C GLY A 174 -17.79 4.31 3.23
N GLY A 175 -17.58 5.61 3.05
CA GLY A 175 -16.28 6.20 2.72
C GLY A 175 -15.22 5.95 3.79
N ALA A 176 -15.57 6.19 5.06
CA ALA A 176 -14.66 5.94 6.18
C ALA A 176 -14.16 4.49 6.21
N LEU A 177 -15.09 3.52 6.16
CA LEU A 177 -14.73 2.10 6.20
C LEU A 177 -14.06 1.64 4.92
N GLY A 178 -14.57 2.02 3.76
CA GLY A 178 -14.02 1.62 2.47
C GLY A 178 -12.56 2.05 2.31
N LEU A 179 -12.24 3.31 2.61
CA LEU A 179 -10.89 3.84 2.50
C LEU A 179 -9.95 3.27 3.57
N THR A 180 -10.46 2.99 4.78
CA THR A 180 -9.71 2.30 5.83
C THR A 180 -9.31 0.88 5.40
N ILE A 181 -10.24 0.12 4.83
CA ILE A 181 -10.00 -1.23 4.30
C ILE A 181 -9.00 -1.20 3.15
N LEU A 182 -9.19 -0.27 2.20
CA LEU A 182 -8.27 -0.09 1.08
C LEU A 182 -6.85 0.19 1.57
N GLY A 183 -6.68 1.14 2.48
CA GLY A 183 -5.39 1.49 3.05
C GLY A 183 -4.75 0.34 3.82
N ALA A 184 -5.54 -0.37 4.66
CA ALA A 184 -5.09 -1.53 5.42
C ALA A 184 -4.59 -2.66 4.52
N ALA A 185 -5.35 -3.01 3.48
CA ALA A 185 -4.99 -4.06 2.55
C ALA A 185 -3.74 -3.70 1.73
N THR A 186 -3.68 -2.46 1.23
CA THR A 186 -2.51 -1.95 0.50
C THR A 186 -1.26 -2.00 1.38
N GLY A 187 -1.33 -1.45 2.59
CA GLY A 187 -0.22 -1.48 3.55
C GLY A 187 0.17 -2.89 3.96
N GLY A 188 -0.80 -3.74 4.29
CA GLY A 188 -0.57 -5.12 4.71
C GLY A 188 0.14 -5.97 3.65
N LEU A 189 -0.25 -5.85 2.38
CA LEU A 189 0.40 -6.56 1.29
C LEU A 189 1.81 -6.00 0.99
N ILE A 190 2.01 -4.68 1.07
CA ILE A 190 3.35 -4.10 1.00
C ILE A 190 4.23 -4.64 2.14
N GLY A 191 3.71 -4.69 3.36
CA GLY A 191 4.39 -5.26 4.52
C GLY A 191 4.73 -6.74 4.36
N LEU A 192 3.82 -7.54 3.80
CA LEU A 192 4.05 -8.94 3.48
C LEU A 192 5.24 -9.11 2.53
N VAL A 193 5.27 -8.32 1.48
CA VAL A 193 6.36 -8.36 0.49
C VAL A 193 7.69 -7.92 1.09
N GLU A 194 7.69 -6.89 1.92
CA GLU A 194 8.89 -6.48 2.64
C GLU A 194 9.47 -7.63 3.49
N VAL A 195 8.61 -8.45 4.08
CA VAL A 195 9.02 -9.62 4.86
C VAL A 195 9.54 -10.73 3.96
N VAL A 196 8.86 -11.02 2.86
CA VAL A 196 9.25 -12.09 1.92
C VAL A 196 10.54 -11.74 1.17
N LEU A 197 10.69 -10.48 0.71
CA LEU A 197 11.89 -10.05 -0.03
C LEU A 197 13.12 -9.82 0.85
N ARG A 198 12.97 -9.76 2.17
CA ARG A 198 14.11 -9.65 3.11
C ARG A 198 14.81 -10.99 3.37
N ALA A 199 14.35 -12.10 2.84
CA ALA A 199 15.10 -13.33 2.87
C ALA A 199 16.38 -13.13 2.03
N THR A 200 17.45 -12.68 2.68
CA THR A 200 18.77 -12.53 2.07
C THR A 200 19.35 -13.92 1.90
N TRP A 201 19.66 -14.28 0.69
CA TRP A 201 20.27 -15.57 0.35
C TRP A 201 21.63 -15.36 -0.32
N LEU A 202 22.54 -16.22 0.00
CA LEU A 202 23.86 -16.29 -0.57
C LEU A 202 23.89 -17.45 -1.58
N LYS A 203 24.23 -17.16 -2.84
CA LYS A 203 24.40 -18.20 -3.86
C LYS A 203 25.89 -18.38 -4.12
N PHE A 204 26.34 -19.58 -3.95
CA PHE A 204 27.73 -19.95 -4.30
C PHE A 204 27.83 -20.09 -5.82
N THR A 205 28.66 -19.25 -6.46
CA THR A 205 28.81 -19.23 -7.92
C THR A 205 30.05 -20.03 -8.40
N ARG A 206 30.98 -20.37 -7.50
CA ARG A 206 32.16 -21.18 -7.75
C ARG A 206 32.59 -21.94 -6.50
N GLY A 207 33.36 -23.00 -6.66
CA GLY A 207 33.91 -23.81 -5.56
C GLY A 207 33.08 -25.04 -5.22
N LYS A 208 33.43 -25.73 -4.12
CA LYS A 208 32.78 -27.00 -3.72
C LYS A 208 31.30 -26.88 -3.39
N LEU A 209 30.84 -25.71 -3.10
CA LEU A 209 29.41 -25.40 -2.79
C LEU A 209 28.71 -24.78 -3.98
N GLU A 210 29.29 -24.81 -5.18
CA GLU A 210 28.70 -24.21 -6.38
C GLU A 210 27.26 -24.68 -6.62
N GLY A 211 26.37 -23.71 -6.92
CA GLY A 211 24.93 -23.96 -7.12
C GLY A 211 24.09 -24.00 -5.84
N GLN A 212 24.71 -24.13 -4.66
CA GLN A 212 23.98 -24.11 -3.41
C GLN A 212 23.53 -22.66 -3.03
N THR A 213 22.35 -22.56 -2.45
CA THR A 213 21.82 -21.32 -1.88
C THR A 213 21.66 -21.47 -0.39
N LEU A 214 22.25 -20.54 0.36
CA LEU A 214 22.11 -20.47 1.80
C LEU A 214 21.31 -19.24 2.19
N THR A 215 20.25 -19.43 2.97
CA THR A 215 19.47 -18.32 3.49
C THR A 215 20.17 -17.72 4.72
N LEU A 216 20.55 -16.44 4.62
CA LEU A 216 21.15 -15.71 5.73
C LEU A 216 20.07 -15.28 6.72
N ASP A 217 20.34 -15.44 8.03
CA ASP A 217 19.42 -15.01 9.06
C ASP A 217 19.47 -13.47 9.23
N PRO A 218 18.42 -12.73 8.84
CA PRO A 218 18.42 -11.26 8.90
C PRO A 218 18.43 -10.71 10.33
N ARG A 219 18.30 -11.57 11.35
CA ARG A 219 18.33 -11.16 12.77
C ARG A 219 19.73 -11.10 13.34
N LYS A 220 20.69 -11.77 12.70
CA LYS A 220 22.10 -11.74 13.13
C LYS A 220 22.79 -10.49 12.58
N LYS A 221 23.42 -9.71 13.45
CA LYS A 221 24.14 -8.49 13.06
C LYS A 221 25.33 -8.76 12.14
N ALA A 222 25.97 -9.91 12.28
CA ALA A 222 27.03 -10.38 11.44
C ALA A 222 26.96 -11.91 11.34
N GLN A 223 27.23 -12.45 10.15
CA GLN A 223 27.39 -13.87 9.92
C GLN A 223 28.76 -14.06 9.29
N THR A 224 29.60 -14.85 9.94
CA THR A 224 30.94 -15.14 9.48
C THR A 224 30.90 -16.23 8.43
N LEU A 225 31.60 -16.00 7.31
CA LEU A 225 31.83 -16.98 6.24
C LEU A 225 33.31 -17.32 6.23
N GLY A 226 33.65 -18.59 6.24
CA GLY A 226 35.06 -18.99 6.22
C GLY A 226 35.26 -20.48 6.40
N ARG A 227 36.56 -20.89 6.52
CA ARG A 227 36.97 -22.29 6.68
C ARG A 227 36.89 -22.76 8.15
N ALA A 228 36.90 -21.85 9.09
CA ALA A 228 36.92 -22.20 10.51
C ALA A 228 35.56 -22.80 10.94
N ALA A 229 35.61 -23.81 11.80
CA ALA A 229 34.44 -24.55 12.21
C ALA A 229 33.45 -23.73 13.05
N ASP A 230 33.88 -22.58 13.57
CA ASP A 230 33.08 -21.61 14.32
C ASP A 230 32.40 -20.59 13.42
N CYS A 231 32.65 -20.60 12.11
CA CYS A 231 31.92 -19.73 11.18
C CYS A 231 30.47 -20.14 11.07
N ALA A 232 29.58 -19.14 10.95
CA ALA A 232 28.15 -19.35 10.73
C ALA A 232 27.87 -20.10 9.41
N VAL A 233 28.76 -19.94 8.43
CA VAL A 233 28.79 -20.66 7.16
C VAL A 233 30.19 -21.18 6.93
N VAL A 234 30.36 -22.48 7.04
CA VAL A 234 31.65 -23.13 6.80
C VAL A 234 31.78 -23.45 5.32
N ILE A 235 32.87 -22.97 4.69
CA ILE A 235 33.21 -23.27 3.28
C ILE A 235 34.34 -24.29 3.27
N PRO A 236 34.05 -25.60 3.10
CA PRO A 236 35.09 -26.61 3.20
C PRO A 236 35.98 -26.63 1.96
N GLY A 237 37.28 -26.48 2.17
CA GLY A 237 38.31 -26.82 1.18
C GLY A 237 38.45 -25.87 0.01
N ASP A 238 38.13 -24.60 0.17
CA ASP A 238 38.50 -23.56 -0.78
C ASP A 238 39.85 -22.96 -0.37
N PRO A 239 40.91 -23.09 -1.21
CA PRO A 239 42.24 -22.58 -0.87
C PRO A 239 42.33 -21.05 -0.87
N ASP A 240 41.37 -20.36 -1.49
CA ASP A 240 41.38 -18.91 -1.70
C ASP A 240 40.53 -18.14 -0.68
N VAL A 241 40.02 -18.80 0.39
CA VAL A 241 39.21 -18.19 1.45
C VAL A 241 39.85 -18.38 2.83
#